data_237c73541c81e862ae9cd20c44326906
#
_entry.id   237c73541c81e862ae9cd20c44326906
#
_cell.length_a   1.000
_cell.length_b   1.000
_cell.length_c   1.000
_cell.angle_alpha   90.00
_cell.angle_beta   90.00
_cell.angle_gamma   90.00
#
_symmetry.space_group_name_H-M   'P 1'
#
loop_
_entity.id
_entity.type
_entity.pdbx_description
1 polymer ?
#
loop_
_entity_poly.entity_id
_entity_poly.type
_entity_poly.pdbx_seq_one_letter_code
_entity_poly.pdbx_strand_id
1 'polypeptide(L)' 'MKPIIISLMLLVEGEIKLDTFEIHQSCGSWFNSNVKIVKNHRKKLFSSIEYHIYKDKKVVGYVCAGNEPG' A
#
# COMPACT_ATOMS: atom_id res chain seq x y z
N MET A 1 5.67 -5.27 -23.68
CA MET A 1 4.86 -5.40 -22.50
C MET A 1 4.73 -4.05 -21.81
N LYS A 2 3.55 -3.64 -21.53
CA LYS A 2 3.37 -2.33 -20.96
C LYS A 2 3.50 -2.39 -19.45
N PRO A 3 4.19 -1.44 -18.87
CA PRO A 3 4.34 -1.44 -17.42
C PRO A 3 3.02 -1.06 -16.73
N ILE A 4 2.90 -1.48 -15.53
CA ILE A 4 1.78 -1.11 -14.70
C ILE A 4 2.25 -0.04 -13.73
N ILE A 5 1.39 0.94 -13.47
CA ILE A 5 1.74 2.02 -12.57
C ILE A 5 0.92 1.86 -11.30
N ILE A 6 1.57 1.84 -10.18
CA ILE A 6 0.89 1.79 -8.91
C ILE A 6 1.20 3.07 -8.13
N SER A 7 0.18 3.69 -7.58
CA SER A 7 0.35 4.87 -6.76
C SER A 7 -0.07 4.53 -5.35
N LEU A 8 0.86 4.62 -4.42
CA LEU A 8 0.55 4.38 -3.02
C LEU A 8 0.08 5.68 -2.37
N MET A 9 -0.98 5.58 -1.60
CA MET A 9 -1.46 6.71 -0.84
C MET A 9 -0.90 6.59 0.57
N LEU A 10 -0.02 7.49 0.92
CA LEU A 10 0.68 7.45 2.19
C LEU A 10 0.22 8.60 3.07
N LEU A 11 0.06 8.29 4.34
CA LEU A 11 -0.31 9.32 5.30
C LEU A 11 0.96 9.82 5.96
N VAL A 12 1.31 11.06 5.68
CA VAL A 12 2.53 11.66 6.21
C VAL A 12 2.15 12.97 6.89
N GLU A 13 2.37 13.03 8.18
CA GLU A 13 2.09 14.24 8.96
C GLU A 13 0.69 14.77 8.73
N GLY A 14 -0.26 13.87 8.70
CA GLY A 14 -1.65 14.26 8.54
C GLY A 14 -2.09 14.55 7.12
N GLU A 15 -1.20 14.34 6.17
CA GLU A 15 -1.53 14.61 4.77
C GLU A 15 -1.36 13.37 3.94
N ILE A 16 -2.18 13.23 2.91
CA ILE A 16 -2.09 12.11 1.99
C ILE A 16 -1.13 12.48 0.88
N LYS A 17 -0.09 11.69 0.73
CA LYS A 17 0.87 11.88 -0.34
C LYS A 17 0.86 10.68 -1.26
N LEU A 18 1.08 10.91 -2.53
CA LEU A 18 1.11 9.83 -3.50
C LEU A 18 2.52 9.52 -3.91
N ASP A 19 2.83 8.24 -3.90
CA ASP A 19 4.12 7.77 -4.34
C ASP A 19 3.86 6.82 -5.49
N THR A 20 4.34 7.13 -6.66
CA THR A 20 4.03 6.39 -7.88
C THR A 20 5.22 5.58 -8.34
N PHE A 21 4.95 4.32 -8.68
CA PHE A 21 6.00 3.40 -9.12
C PHE A 21 5.59 2.70 -10.40
N GLU A 22 6.59 2.40 -11.22
CA GLU A 22 6.37 1.61 -12.41
C GLU A 22 6.75 0.19 -12.09
N ILE A 23 5.85 -0.76 -12.26
CA ILE A 23 6.10 -2.13 -11.86
C ILE A 23 5.82 -3.07 -13.01
N HIS A 24 6.33 -4.29 -12.90
CA HIS A 24 6.19 -5.30 -13.96
C HIS A 24 5.47 -6.53 -13.46
N GLN A 25 4.64 -6.35 -12.48
CA GLN A 25 3.82 -7.44 -11.94
C GLN A 25 2.49 -6.83 -11.54
N SER A 26 1.54 -7.64 -11.13
CA SER A 26 0.24 -7.10 -10.76
C SER A 26 0.38 -6.22 -9.52
N CYS A 27 -0.49 -5.24 -9.42
CA CYS A 27 -0.45 -4.32 -8.29
C CYS A 27 -0.60 -5.05 -6.97
N GLY A 28 -1.48 -6.02 -6.92
CA GLY A 28 -1.68 -6.78 -5.70
C GLY A 28 -0.44 -7.55 -5.28
N SER A 29 0.24 -8.18 -6.23
CA SER A 29 1.46 -8.90 -5.92
C SER A 29 2.55 -7.95 -5.45
N TRP A 30 2.71 -6.84 -6.13
CA TRP A 30 3.73 -5.87 -5.74
C TRP A 30 3.45 -5.31 -4.35
N PHE A 31 2.18 -5.03 -4.09
CA PHE A 31 1.77 -4.48 -2.80
C PHE A 31 2.09 -5.48 -1.69
N ASN A 32 1.73 -6.73 -1.89
CA ASN A 32 1.98 -7.75 -0.87
C ASN A 32 3.47 -7.99 -0.64
N SER A 33 4.28 -7.82 -1.66
CA SER A 33 5.71 -8.07 -1.53
C SER A 33 6.46 -6.90 -0.91
N ASN A 34 5.96 -5.69 -1.09
CA ASN A 34 6.70 -4.52 -0.68
C ASN A 34 6.10 -3.75 0.49
N VAL A 35 4.84 -3.95 0.77
CA VAL A 35 4.17 -3.25 1.85
C VAL A 35 3.93 -4.23 2.99
N LYS A 36 4.31 -3.86 4.18
CA LYS A 36 4.20 -4.76 5.32
C LYS A 36 2.91 -4.49 6.07
N ILE A 37 2.34 -5.54 6.62
CA ILE A 37 1.15 -5.42 7.43
C ILE A 37 1.57 -5.50 8.89
N VAL A 38 1.19 -4.50 9.65
CA VAL A 38 1.51 -4.44 11.05
C VAL A 38 0.22 -4.59 11.83
N LYS A 39 0.20 -5.53 12.76
CA LYS A 39 -0.94 -5.71 13.62
C LYS A 39 -0.59 -5.19 14.99
N ASN A 40 -1.37 -4.26 15.45
CA ASN A 40 -1.13 -3.70 16.74
C ASN A 40 -2.12 -4.29 17.72
N HIS A 41 -1.67 -5.15 18.60
CA HIS A 41 -2.53 -5.72 19.58
C HIS A 41 -2.54 -4.85 20.80
N ARG A 42 -3.50 -3.96 20.86
CA ARG A 42 -3.63 -3.21 22.04
C ARG A 42 -4.44 -3.99 23.00
N LYS A 43 -4.21 -3.83 24.23
CA LYS A 43 -4.91 -4.53 25.21
C LYS A 43 -6.31 -4.26 25.28
N LYS A 44 -6.88 -3.50 24.56
CA LYS A 44 -8.25 -3.29 24.68
C LYS A 44 -8.95 -4.25 23.93
N LEU A 45 -9.74 -4.84 24.53
CA LEU A 45 -10.62 -5.75 24.18
C LEU A 45 -10.75 -5.98 22.79
N PHE A 46 -11.23 -5.60 21.97
CA PHE A 46 -11.56 -5.98 20.70
C PHE A 46 -10.76 -5.43 19.64
N SER A 47 -9.75 -4.73 19.85
CA SER A 47 -9.23 -4.05 18.75
C SER A 47 -7.89 -4.50 18.35
N SER A 48 -7.82 -5.25 17.32
CA SER A 48 -6.60 -5.45 16.64
C SER A 48 -6.65 -4.49 15.49
N ILE A 49 -5.80 -3.50 15.48
CA ILE A 49 -5.72 -2.56 14.39
C ILE A 49 -4.65 -3.04 13.44
N GLU A 50 -5.03 -3.31 12.22
CA GLU A 50 -4.07 -3.69 11.19
C GLU A 50 -3.85 -2.50 10.31
N TYR A 51 -2.60 -2.21 10.00
CA TYR A 51 -2.31 -1.16 9.05
C TYR A 51 -1.10 -1.54 8.22
N HIS A 52 -1.00 -0.95 7.06
CA HIS A 52 0.07 -1.25 6.13
C HIS A 52 1.15 -0.18 6.23
N ILE A 53 2.40 -0.59 6.12
CA ILE A 53 3.52 0.32 6.21
C ILE A 53 4.46 0.12 5.04
N TYR A 54 4.87 1.21 4.43
CA TYR A 54 5.85 1.19 3.37
C TYR A 54 6.92 2.23 3.70
N LYS A 55 8.14 1.78 3.92
CA LYS A 55 9.26 2.65 4.27
C LYS A 55 8.90 3.56 5.43
N ASP A 56 8.39 2.96 6.48
CA ASP A 56 8.03 3.66 7.71
C ASP A 56 6.90 4.66 7.55
N LYS A 57 6.15 4.58 6.48
CA LYS A 57 5.01 5.46 6.30
C LYS A 57 3.74 4.63 6.21
N LYS A 58 2.69 5.15 6.78
CA LYS A 58 1.43 4.44 6.80
C LYS A 58 0.76 4.50 5.44
N VAL A 59 0.40 3.36 4.90
CA VAL A 59 -0.26 3.27 3.60
C VAL A 59 -1.76 3.19 3.83
N VAL A 60 -2.50 4.14 3.29
CA VAL A 60 -3.95 4.12 3.45
C VAL A 60 -4.66 3.51 2.25
N GLY A 61 -3.95 3.29 1.17
CA GLY A 61 -4.54 2.65 0.01
C GLY A 61 -3.61 2.73 -1.17
N TYR A 62 -4.06 2.22 -2.31
CA TYR A 62 -3.28 2.37 -3.54
C TYR A 62 -4.22 2.39 -4.73
N VAL A 63 -3.72 2.98 -5.82
CA VAL A 63 -4.45 3.04 -7.07
C VAL A 63 -3.59 2.35 -8.12
N CYS A 64 -4.20 1.49 -8.88
CA CYS A 64 -3.50 0.75 -9.91
C CYS A 64 -3.93 1.25 -11.27
N ALA A 65 -2.98 1.61 -12.10
CA ALA A 65 -3.28 2.08 -13.45
C ALA A 65 -2.42 1.33 -14.44
N GLY A 66 -2.94 1.12 -15.63
CA GLY A 66 -2.21 0.42 -16.67
C GLY A 66 -3.09 -0.60 -17.30
N ASN A 67 -2.56 -1.23 -18.32
CA ASN A 67 -3.31 -2.21 -19.02
C ASN A 67 -3.23 -3.51 -18.33
N GLU A 68 -4.17 -3.77 -17.48
CA GLU A 68 -4.23 -5.04 -16.92
C GLU A 68 -5.02 -5.90 -17.80
N PRO A 69 -4.55 -6.99 -18.25
CA PRO A 69 -5.37 -7.91 -18.99
C PRO A 69 -6.26 -8.53 -17.99
N GLY A 70 -7.36 -8.13 -18.04
CA GLY A 70 -8.48 -8.67 -17.36
C GLY A 70 -8.44 -9.57 -16.22
#